data_3b1939708cdc4ce5817d6198385bb68e
#
_entry.id   3b1939708cdc4ce5817d6198385bb68e
#
_cell.length_a   1.000
_cell.length_b   1.000
_cell.length_c   1.000
_cell.angle_alpha   90.00
_cell.angle_beta   90.00
_cell.angle_gamma   90.00
#
_symmetry.space_group_name_H-M   'P 1'
#
loop_
_entity.id
_entity.type
_entity.pdbx_description
1 polymer ?
#
loop_
_entity_poly.entity_id
_entity_poly.type
_entity_poly.pdbx_seq_one_letter_code
_entity_poly.pdbx_strand_id
1 'polypeptide(L)'
;MPRDIQAKLLIVDDLPENLLALEALIRGDDREVFKALSADEALSLLLQHDFALAIIDVQMPEMNGFGLAELMRGTEKTRSIPIIFVSAAGRERNYAFTGYENGAVDFLHKPLDTQAVKSKVNVFVELYRQRKAMKEQVVALEQSRREQEVLLQQLEATRGELEQAVRMRDDFMSIVAHEVRTPLNGLILETQLRKMHLARDNAAAFSLDKVRAMVERDERQIKSLIRLIEDMLDVSRIRTGKLSIRPTRFNLTALVENLLRNFQPQIAVAECSLTCMVEPAVEGLWDEFRIEQVVSNLLTNALRYGGKGPIEVRVYKTSDHACIEVQDHGIGISEENQERIFQQFERVSSKAAASGLGLGLFISEQIVTAHGGTITVDSRLNEGALFRVCLPLQKTVLDKTAEQTQPLRDPKVVSAAIDRTKASHE
;
A
#
# COMPACT_ATOMS: atom_id res chain seq x y z
N MET A 1 -36.05 -11.48 3.45
CA MET A 1 -37.41 -10.94 3.27
C MET A 1 -37.37 -9.47 3.63
N PRO A 2 -37.90 -8.54 2.82
CA PRO A 2 -37.93 -7.14 3.21
C PRO A 2 -38.77 -7.02 4.51
N ARG A 3 -38.25 -6.27 5.49
CA ARG A 3 -38.95 -5.96 6.72
C ARG A 3 -40.32 -5.46 6.34
N ASP A 4 -41.36 -6.02 6.98
CA ASP A 4 -42.78 -5.67 6.75
C ASP A 4 -42.94 -4.16 6.98
N ILE A 5 -42.95 -3.40 5.90
CA ILE A 5 -43.06 -1.93 5.94
C ILE A 5 -44.53 -1.65 6.22
N GLN A 6 -44.89 -1.46 7.49
CA GLN A 6 -46.23 -1.02 7.85
C GLN A 6 -46.47 0.40 7.36
N ALA A 7 -47.48 0.60 6.52
CA ALA A 7 -47.89 1.89 6.05
C ALA A 7 -48.73 2.60 7.10
N LYS A 8 -48.38 3.83 7.50
CA LYS A 8 -49.18 4.61 8.46
C LYS A 8 -50.22 5.42 7.70
N LEU A 9 -51.47 5.31 8.11
CA LEU A 9 -52.59 6.05 7.55
C LEU A 9 -53.11 7.02 8.61
N LEU A 10 -53.37 8.26 8.20
CA LEU A 10 -54.05 9.24 9.06
C LEU A 10 -55.48 9.40 8.61
N ILE A 11 -56.43 9.32 9.54
CA ILE A 11 -57.84 9.64 9.32
C ILE A 11 -58.24 10.79 10.22
N VAL A 12 -58.93 11.77 9.69
CA VAL A 12 -59.32 13.01 10.37
C VAL A 12 -60.80 13.25 10.14
N ASP A 13 -61.59 13.28 11.20
CA ASP A 13 -63.04 13.57 11.20
C ASP A 13 -63.41 14.04 12.61
N ASP A 14 -64.23 15.06 12.78
CA ASP A 14 -64.64 15.58 14.09
C ASP A 14 -65.59 14.64 14.84
N LEU A 15 -66.19 13.67 14.16
CA LEU A 15 -67.09 12.66 14.75
C LEU A 15 -66.38 11.34 15.00
N PRO A 16 -66.24 10.92 16.28
CA PRO A 16 -65.60 9.63 16.63
C PRO A 16 -66.18 8.42 15.92
N GLU A 17 -67.51 8.46 15.68
CA GLU A 17 -68.25 7.38 15.01
C GLU A 17 -67.79 7.19 13.55
N ASN A 18 -67.53 8.31 12.84
CA ASN A 18 -67.01 8.30 11.48
C ASN A 18 -65.59 7.71 11.43
N LEU A 19 -64.72 8.10 12.39
CA LEU A 19 -63.38 7.55 12.52
C LEU A 19 -63.40 6.05 12.76
N LEU A 20 -64.27 5.55 13.64
CA LEU A 20 -64.41 4.12 13.88
C LEU A 20 -64.94 3.36 12.66
N ALA A 21 -65.91 3.91 11.96
CA ALA A 21 -66.44 3.32 10.74
C ALA A 21 -65.36 3.28 9.61
N LEU A 22 -64.62 4.37 9.41
CA LEU A 22 -63.57 4.43 8.41
C LEU A 22 -62.38 3.53 8.77
N GLU A 23 -61.94 3.49 10.02
CA GLU A 23 -60.90 2.58 10.50
C GLU A 23 -61.27 1.10 10.22
N ALA A 24 -62.53 0.71 10.53
CA ALA A 24 -63.00 -0.65 10.26
C ALA A 24 -62.96 -1.03 8.76
N LEU A 25 -63.17 -0.06 7.89
CA LEU A 25 -63.12 -0.26 6.42
C LEU A 25 -61.67 -0.41 5.91
N ILE A 26 -60.73 0.35 6.48
CA ILE A 26 -59.35 0.43 5.95
C ILE A 26 -58.34 -0.41 6.72
N ARG A 27 -58.75 -1.03 7.82
CA ARG A 27 -57.86 -1.86 8.62
C ARG A 27 -57.27 -3.04 7.85
N GLY A 28 -55.99 -3.31 8.05
CA GLY A 28 -55.26 -4.42 7.46
C GLY A 28 -54.00 -4.71 8.25
N ASP A 29 -53.45 -5.91 8.12
CA ASP A 29 -52.23 -6.34 8.84
C ASP A 29 -50.98 -5.58 8.38
N ASP A 30 -51.06 -4.96 7.21
CA ASP A 30 -49.99 -4.28 6.53
C ASP A 30 -49.93 -2.76 6.80
N ARG A 31 -50.81 -2.25 7.65
CA ARG A 31 -50.97 -0.83 7.90
C ARG A 31 -51.39 -0.50 9.35
N GLU A 32 -50.98 0.65 9.82
CA GLU A 32 -51.35 1.24 11.10
C GLU A 32 -52.19 2.49 10.88
N VAL A 33 -53.33 2.58 11.55
CA VAL A 33 -54.27 3.70 11.39
C VAL A 33 -54.21 4.61 12.59
N PHE A 34 -53.92 5.89 12.34
CA PHE A 34 -53.93 6.98 13.31
C PHE A 34 -55.18 7.81 13.13
N LYS A 35 -55.79 8.21 14.23
CA LYS A 35 -57.04 8.96 14.27
C LYS A 35 -56.80 10.33 14.84
N ALA A 36 -57.44 11.34 14.28
CA ALA A 36 -57.46 12.72 14.79
C ALA A 36 -58.87 13.27 14.72
N LEU A 37 -59.31 13.88 15.82
CA LEU A 37 -60.64 14.48 15.97
C LEU A 37 -60.66 15.97 15.56
N SER A 38 -59.47 16.53 15.27
CA SER A 38 -59.32 17.90 14.85
C SER A 38 -58.13 18.08 13.93
N ALA A 39 -58.04 19.23 13.25
CA ALA A 39 -56.90 19.60 12.44
C ALA A 39 -55.61 19.76 13.26
N ASP A 40 -55.68 20.26 14.51
CA ASP A 40 -54.55 20.44 15.40
C ASP A 40 -53.97 19.09 15.87
N GLU A 41 -54.81 18.12 16.18
CA GLU A 41 -54.39 16.77 16.52
C GLU A 41 -53.73 16.09 15.30
N ALA A 42 -54.32 16.26 14.12
CA ALA A 42 -53.77 15.79 12.87
C ALA A 42 -52.37 16.37 12.58
N LEU A 43 -52.17 17.69 12.75
CA LEU A 43 -50.88 18.35 12.60
C LEU A 43 -49.85 17.81 13.59
N SER A 44 -50.23 17.58 14.84
CA SER A 44 -49.35 16.99 15.86
C SER A 44 -48.88 15.60 15.46
N LEU A 45 -49.74 14.74 14.93
CA LEU A 45 -49.41 13.40 14.44
C LEU A 45 -48.52 13.46 13.18
N LEU A 46 -48.81 14.39 12.27
CA LEU A 46 -48.01 14.61 11.04
C LEU A 46 -46.58 15.03 11.34
N LEU A 47 -46.31 15.75 12.43
CA LEU A 47 -44.98 16.11 12.86
C LEU A 47 -44.19 14.91 13.44
N GLN A 48 -44.91 13.94 14.07
CA GLN A 48 -44.28 12.80 14.75
C GLN A 48 -44.06 11.61 13.81
N HIS A 49 -44.92 11.42 12.81
CA HIS A 49 -44.92 10.23 11.97
C HIS A 49 -44.89 10.56 10.48
N ASP A 50 -44.37 9.62 9.68
CA ASP A 50 -44.45 9.66 8.23
C ASP A 50 -45.66 8.84 7.76
N PHE A 51 -46.60 9.49 7.09
CA PHE A 51 -47.82 8.86 6.63
C PHE A 51 -47.78 8.49 5.13
N ALA A 52 -48.37 7.34 4.81
CA ALA A 52 -48.57 6.90 3.44
C ALA A 52 -49.79 7.57 2.78
N LEU A 53 -50.78 7.97 3.57
CA LEU A 53 -52.01 8.60 3.09
C LEU A 53 -52.67 9.32 4.26
N ALA A 54 -53.29 10.48 3.99
CA ALA A 54 -54.23 11.16 4.89
C ALA A 54 -55.64 11.16 4.28
N ILE A 55 -56.64 10.73 5.04
CA ILE A 55 -58.07 10.78 4.68
C ILE A 55 -58.70 11.81 5.60
N ILE A 56 -59.19 12.89 5.03
CA ILE A 56 -59.58 14.09 5.79
C ILE A 56 -61.06 14.44 5.48
N ASP A 57 -61.86 14.60 6.49
CA ASP A 57 -63.20 15.17 6.30
C ASP A 57 -63.13 16.63 5.95
N VAL A 58 -63.95 17.05 4.99
CA VAL A 58 -63.96 18.45 4.54
C VAL A 58 -64.63 19.36 5.57
N GLN A 59 -65.70 18.87 6.27
CA GLN A 59 -66.50 19.66 7.16
C GLN A 59 -66.11 19.39 8.61
N MET A 60 -65.19 20.14 9.13
CA MET A 60 -64.79 20.09 10.55
C MET A 60 -64.93 21.47 11.19
N PRO A 61 -65.23 21.56 12.51
CA PRO A 61 -65.28 22.84 13.24
C PRO A 61 -63.85 23.44 13.31
N GLU A 62 -63.77 24.76 13.53
CA GLU A 62 -62.57 25.55 13.67
C GLU A 62 -61.74 25.64 12.36
N MET A 63 -61.12 24.56 11.98
CA MET A 63 -60.36 24.45 10.72
C MET A 63 -60.93 23.31 9.88
N ASN A 64 -61.39 23.66 8.67
CA ASN A 64 -61.91 22.66 7.72
C ASN A 64 -60.80 21.85 7.09
N GLY A 65 -61.14 20.72 6.44
CA GLY A 65 -60.17 19.81 5.82
C GLY A 65 -59.31 20.47 4.75
N PHE A 66 -59.77 21.48 4.03
CA PHE A 66 -58.99 22.21 3.03
C PHE A 66 -57.89 23.05 3.70
N GLY A 67 -58.20 23.72 4.81
CA GLY A 67 -57.20 24.48 5.57
C GLY A 67 -56.08 23.58 6.12
N LEU A 68 -56.45 22.38 6.64
CA LEU A 68 -55.45 21.40 7.03
C LEU A 68 -54.57 20.98 5.85
N ALA A 69 -55.17 20.70 4.70
CA ALA A 69 -54.39 20.32 3.49
C ALA A 69 -53.45 21.42 3.02
N GLU A 70 -53.88 22.71 3.08
CA GLU A 70 -53.00 23.84 2.75
C GLU A 70 -51.76 23.89 3.66
N LEU A 71 -51.95 23.71 4.98
CA LEU A 71 -50.83 23.65 5.92
C LEU A 71 -49.91 22.44 5.67
N MET A 72 -50.49 21.31 5.31
CA MET A 72 -49.69 20.12 4.91
C MET A 72 -48.84 20.37 3.66
N ARG A 73 -49.37 21.11 2.67
CA ARG A 73 -48.62 21.44 1.45
C ARG A 73 -47.55 22.51 1.67
N GLY A 74 -47.77 23.39 2.65
CA GLY A 74 -46.76 24.41 3.04
C GLY A 74 -45.53 23.87 3.73
N THR A 75 -45.54 22.62 4.21
CA THR A 75 -44.46 22.03 4.98
C THR A 75 -43.75 20.93 4.19
N GLU A 76 -42.42 20.99 4.13
CA GLU A 76 -41.60 20.10 3.32
C GLU A 76 -41.81 18.62 3.69
N LYS A 77 -41.96 18.34 4.97
CA LYS A 77 -42.17 16.98 5.50
C LYS A 77 -43.50 16.34 5.04
N THR A 78 -44.57 17.16 4.96
CA THR A 78 -45.92 16.65 4.74
C THR A 78 -46.47 16.89 3.34
N ARG A 79 -45.85 17.81 2.58
CA ARG A 79 -46.31 18.19 1.24
C ARG A 79 -46.48 17.04 0.26
N SER A 80 -45.72 15.94 0.45
CA SER A 80 -45.74 14.76 -0.41
C SER A 80 -46.72 13.68 0.00
N ILE A 81 -47.43 13.85 1.16
CA ILE A 81 -48.40 12.89 1.63
C ILE A 81 -49.67 13.01 0.78
N PRO A 82 -50.14 11.92 0.13
CA PRO A 82 -51.41 11.95 -0.61
C PRO A 82 -52.58 12.26 0.31
N ILE A 83 -53.51 13.05 -0.15
CA ILE A 83 -54.71 13.44 0.61
C ILE A 83 -55.95 12.96 -0.15
N ILE A 84 -56.85 12.25 0.56
CA ILE A 84 -58.17 11.93 0.08
C ILE A 84 -59.18 12.69 0.95
N PHE A 85 -60.02 13.52 0.34
CA PHE A 85 -61.08 14.21 1.07
C PHE A 85 -62.32 13.35 1.14
N VAL A 86 -63.01 13.43 2.31
CA VAL A 86 -64.35 12.88 2.52
C VAL A 86 -65.35 14.02 2.52
N SER A 87 -66.37 13.95 1.69
CA SER A 87 -67.38 15.04 1.57
C SER A 87 -68.82 14.50 1.50
N ALA A 88 -69.81 15.32 1.91
CA ALA A 88 -71.24 14.99 1.77
C ALA A 88 -71.69 15.11 0.30
N ALA A 89 -72.53 14.21 -0.16
CA ALA A 89 -73.10 14.24 -1.51
C ALA A 89 -73.94 15.50 -1.76
N GLY A 90 -73.75 16.15 -2.90
CA GLY A 90 -74.58 17.27 -3.33
C GLY A 90 -73.92 18.64 -3.54
N ARG A 91 -72.64 18.81 -3.22
CA ARG A 91 -71.86 20.05 -3.42
C ARG A 91 -70.66 19.90 -4.38
N GLU A 92 -70.74 18.91 -5.26
CA GLU A 92 -69.59 18.34 -6.00
C GLU A 92 -68.82 19.29 -6.87
N ARG A 93 -69.43 20.24 -7.54
CA ARG A 93 -68.74 21.08 -8.52
C ARG A 93 -67.77 22.13 -7.93
N ASN A 94 -68.10 22.70 -6.79
CA ASN A 94 -67.24 23.70 -6.15
C ASN A 94 -66.15 23.12 -5.28
N TYR A 95 -66.45 22.02 -4.55
CA TYR A 95 -65.49 21.38 -3.64
C TYR A 95 -64.38 20.57 -4.37
N ALA A 96 -64.75 19.88 -5.48
CA ALA A 96 -63.78 19.16 -6.28
C ALA A 96 -62.72 20.06 -6.86
N PHE A 97 -63.11 21.24 -7.41
CA PHE A 97 -62.19 22.20 -7.96
C PHE A 97 -61.24 22.79 -6.91
N THR A 98 -61.75 23.25 -5.79
CA THR A 98 -60.96 23.79 -4.66
C THR A 98 -60.06 22.71 -4.03
N GLY A 99 -60.48 21.44 -3.95
CA GLY A 99 -59.71 20.38 -3.39
C GLY A 99 -58.52 19.95 -4.27
N TYR A 100 -58.66 19.92 -5.61
CA TYR A 100 -57.56 19.67 -6.53
C TYR A 100 -56.55 20.81 -6.52
N GLU A 101 -56.98 22.07 -6.40
CA GLU A 101 -56.11 23.23 -6.23
C GLU A 101 -55.29 23.12 -4.93
N ASN A 102 -55.88 22.60 -3.85
CA ASN A 102 -55.20 22.37 -2.58
C ASN A 102 -54.43 21.04 -2.53
N GLY A 103 -54.23 20.37 -3.68
CA GLY A 103 -53.35 19.20 -3.82
C GLY A 103 -53.95 17.88 -3.38
N ALA A 104 -55.30 17.79 -3.29
CA ALA A 104 -55.97 16.48 -3.12
C ALA A 104 -55.69 15.58 -4.31
N VAL A 105 -55.49 14.29 -4.02
CA VAL A 105 -55.29 13.29 -5.07
C VAL A 105 -56.65 12.66 -5.44
N ASP A 106 -57.62 12.63 -4.47
CA ASP A 106 -58.89 12.02 -4.73
C ASP A 106 -59.96 12.44 -3.69
N PHE A 107 -61.22 12.00 -3.95
CA PHE A 107 -62.41 12.27 -3.10
C PHE A 107 -63.19 10.99 -2.80
N LEU A 108 -63.81 10.97 -1.61
CA LEU A 108 -64.80 9.97 -1.18
C LEU A 108 -66.11 10.67 -0.80
N HIS A 109 -67.20 10.15 -1.27
CA HIS A 109 -68.52 10.74 -0.97
C HIS A 109 -69.26 9.95 0.12
N LYS A 110 -69.86 10.66 1.10
CA LYS A 110 -70.74 10.06 2.10
C LYS A 110 -72.14 9.82 1.44
N PRO A 111 -72.77 8.62 1.57
CA PRO A 111 -72.32 7.49 2.35
C PRO A 111 -71.12 6.78 1.69
N LEU A 112 -70.14 6.35 2.52
CA LEU A 112 -68.90 5.74 2.03
C LEU A 112 -69.15 4.37 1.40
N ASP A 113 -68.80 4.23 0.14
CA ASP A 113 -68.75 2.92 -0.54
C ASP A 113 -67.51 2.15 -0.06
N THR A 114 -67.78 1.00 0.58
CA THR A 114 -66.77 0.14 1.16
C THR A 114 -65.72 -0.31 0.14
N GLN A 115 -66.15 -0.64 -1.08
CA GLN A 115 -65.23 -1.14 -2.11
C GLN A 115 -64.37 -0.04 -2.70
N ALA A 116 -64.93 1.14 -2.90
CA ALA A 116 -64.23 2.32 -3.36
C ALA A 116 -63.16 2.77 -2.35
N VAL A 117 -63.50 2.83 -1.05
CA VAL A 117 -62.55 3.18 0.03
C VAL A 117 -61.36 2.20 0.05
N LYS A 118 -61.66 0.89 0.14
CA LYS A 118 -60.63 -0.14 0.20
C LYS A 118 -59.71 -0.11 -1.04
N SER A 119 -60.28 0.01 -2.23
CA SER A 119 -59.48 0.06 -3.47
C SER A 119 -58.54 1.24 -3.49
N LYS A 120 -59.03 2.45 -3.19
CA LYS A 120 -58.19 3.67 -3.16
C LYS A 120 -57.08 3.61 -2.12
N VAL A 121 -57.40 3.18 -0.90
CA VAL A 121 -56.40 3.04 0.18
C VAL A 121 -55.32 2.03 -0.18
N ASN A 122 -55.70 0.89 -0.75
CA ASN A 122 -54.72 -0.15 -1.15
C ASN A 122 -53.73 0.38 -2.21
N VAL A 123 -54.18 1.18 -3.17
CA VAL A 123 -53.30 1.77 -4.18
C VAL A 123 -52.23 2.68 -3.54
N PHE A 124 -52.63 3.53 -2.58
CA PHE A 124 -51.67 4.43 -1.92
C PHE A 124 -50.75 3.70 -0.96
N VAL A 125 -51.20 2.67 -0.27
CA VAL A 125 -50.36 1.80 0.58
C VAL A 125 -49.29 1.10 -0.27
N GLU A 126 -49.70 0.56 -1.41
CA GLU A 126 -48.75 -0.11 -2.32
C GLU A 126 -47.74 0.88 -2.93
N LEU A 127 -48.18 2.04 -3.41
CA LEU A 127 -47.28 3.10 -3.91
C LEU A 127 -46.29 3.57 -2.84
N TYR A 128 -46.73 3.70 -1.59
CA TYR A 128 -45.82 4.07 -0.48
C TYR A 128 -44.76 3.02 -0.25
N ARG A 129 -45.16 1.73 -0.25
CA ARG A 129 -44.22 0.59 -0.09
C ARG A 129 -43.21 0.52 -1.21
N GLN A 130 -43.66 0.63 -2.45
CA GLN A 130 -42.76 0.62 -3.61
C GLN A 130 -41.78 1.79 -3.58
N ARG A 131 -42.26 3.00 -3.25
CA ARG A 131 -41.41 4.18 -3.11
C ARG A 131 -40.38 4.03 -2.00
N LYS A 132 -40.75 3.46 -0.87
CA LYS A 132 -39.83 3.22 0.26
C LYS A 132 -38.79 2.15 -0.08
N ALA A 133 -39.21 1.03 -0.66
CA ALA A 133 -38.31 -0.02 -1.10
C ALA A 133 -37.31 0.48 -2.16
N MET A 134 -37.77 1.30 -3.12
CA MET A 134 -36.90 1.89 -4.11
C MET A 134 -35.86 2.82 -3.47
N LYS A 135 -36.24 3.65 -2.49
CA LYS A 135 -35.27 4.50 -1.77
C LYS A 135 -34.22 3.69 -1.03
N GLU A 136 -34.61 2.60 -0.36
CA GLU A 136 -33.66 1.71 0.31
C GLU A 136 -32.70 1.04 -0.67
N GLN A 137 -33.21 0.61 -1.84
CA GLN A 137 -32.35 0.05 -2.89
C GLN A 137 -31.35 1.06 -3.46
N VAL A 138 -31.77 2.30 -3.67
CA VAL A 138 -30.86 3.36 -4.15
C VAL A 138 -29.73 3.61 -3.14
N VAL A 139 -30.05 3.72 -1.86
CA VAL A 139 -29.05 3.91 -0.81
C VAL A 139 -28.07 2.73 -0.75
N ALA A 140 -28.58 1.49 -0.79
CA ALA A 140 -27.73 0.30 -0.80
C ALA A 140 -26.82 0.23 -2.04
N LEU A 141 -27.38 0.59 -3.21
CA LEU A 141 -26.59 0.64 -4.46
C LEU A 141 -25.48 1.70 -4.43
N GLU A 142 -25.80 2.89 -3.91
CA GLU A 142 -24.80 3.95 -3.75
C GLU A 142 -23.69 3.56 -2.79
N GLN A 143 -24.02 2.87 -1.70
CA GLN A 143 -23.02 2.35 -0.77
C GLN A 143 -22.13 1.30 -1.42
N SER A 144 -22.72 0.32 -2.11
CA SER A 144 -21.98 -0.72 -2.83
C SER A 144 -21.06 -0.13 -3.90
N ARG A 145 -21.54 0.91 -4.62
CA ARG A 145 -20.71 1.60 -5.62
C ARG A 145 -19.50 2.28 -4.99
N ARG A 146 -19.67 2.96 -3.85
CA ARG A 146 -18.54 3.58 -3.13
C ARG A 146 -17.50 2.56 -2.68
N GLU A 147 -17.95 1.43 -2.15
CA GLU A 147 -17.06 0.33 -1.75
C GLU A 147 -16.28 -0.22 -2.95
N GLN A 148 -16.94 -0.39 -4.10
CA GLN A 148 -16.28 -0.82 -5.34
C GLN A 148 -15.24 0.20 -5.83
N GLU A 149 -15.52 1.49 -5.78
CA GLU A 149 -14.59 2.56 -6.19
C GLU A 149 -13.31 2.52 -5.32
N VAL A 150 -13.44 2.35 -4.00
CA VAL A 150 -12.30 2.22 -3.08
C VAL A 150 -11.45 0.98 -3.40
N LEU A 151 -12.11 -0.17 -3.63
CA LEU A 151 -11.40 -1.42 -3.96
C LEU A 151 -10.66 -1.33 -5.30
N LEU A 152 -11.25 -0.67 -6.30
CA LEU A 152 -10.60 -0.44 -7.59
C LEU A 152 -9.34 0.41 -7.45
N GLN A 153 -9.40 1.50 -6.66
CA GLN A 153 -8.24 2.35 -6.39
C GLN A 153 -7.10 1.57 -5.69
N GLN A 154 -7.45 0.73 -4.71
CA GLN A 154 -6.47 -0.12 -4.03
C GLN A 154 -5.83 -1.13 -4.98
N LEU A 155 -6.64 -1.75 -5.84
CA LEU A 155 -6.16 -2.71 -6.83
C LEU A 155 -5.21 -2.06 -7.86
N GLU A 156 -5.55 -0.86 -8.35
CA GLU A 156 -4.70 -0.11 -9.27
C GLU A 156 -3.37 0.29 -8.63
N ALA A 157 -3.38 0.75 -7.38
CA ALA A 157 -2.15 1.06 -6.63
C ALA A 157 -1.26 -0.18 -6.48
N THR A 158 -1.81 -1.30 -5.99
CA THR A 158 -1.08 -2.55 -5.82
C THR A 158 -0.54 -3.10 -7.14
N ARG A 159 -1.33 -2.98 -8.22
CA ARG A 159 -0.90 -3.36 -9.56
C ARG A 159 0.30 -2.53 -10.01
N GLY A 160 0.27 -1.21 -9.80
CA GLY A 160 1.38 -0.31 -10.13
C GLY A 160 2.67 -0.69 -9.39
N GLU A 161 2.59 -0.96 -8.10
CA GLU A 161 3.72 -1.43 -7.28
C GLU A 161 4.29 -2.76 -7.80
N LEU A 162 3.42 -3.71 -8.13
CA LEU A 162 3.83 -5.01 -8.66
C LEU A 162 4.51 -4.88 -10.02
N GLU A 163 3.95 -4.07 -10.93
CA GLU A 163 4.54 -3.82 -12.26
C GLU A 163 5.93 -3.16 -12.13
N GLN A 164 6.10 -2.26 -11.17
CA GLN A 164 7.40 -1.66 -10.89
C GLN A 164 8.40 -2.69 -10.33
N ALA A 165 7.97 -3.54 -9.40
CA ALA A 165 8.81 -4.61 -8.84
C ALA A 165 9.24 -5.62 -9.92
N VAL A 166 8.33 -5.98 -10.84
CA VAL A 166 8.64 -6.87 -11.98
C VAL A 166 9.66 -6.21 -12.91
N ARG A 167 9.49 -4.95 -13.28
CA ARG A 167 10.45 -4.23 -14.12
C ARG A 167 11.83 -4.17 -13.47
N MET A 168 11.93 -3.80 -12.21
CA MET A 168 13.20 -3.79 -11.48
C MET A 168 13.87 -5.18 -11.45
N ARG A 169 13.08 -6.26 -11.32
CA ARG A 169 13.61 -7.63 -11.39
C ARG A 169 14.15 -7.96 -12.77
N ASP A 170 13.45 -7.60 -13.82
CA ASP A 170 13.84 -7.92 -15.21
C ASP A 170 15.08 -7.13 -15.63
N ASP A 171 15.17 -5.85 -15.25
CA ASP A 171 16.37 -5.01 -15.42
C ASP A 171 17.57 -5.61 -14.68
N PHE A 172 17.36 -6.06 -13.43
CA PHE A 172 18.38 -6.77 -12.66
C PHE A 172 18.92 -7.99 -13.40
N MET A 173 18.01 -8.87 -13.87
CA MET A 173 18.41 -10.09 -14.57
C MET A 173 19.17 -9.78 -15.87
N SER A 174 18.80 -8.73 -16.57
CA SER A 174 19.50 -8.27 -17.79
C SER A 174 20.93 -7.80 -17.50
N ILE A 175 21.10 -6.97 -16.46
CA ILE A 175 22.42 -6.47 -16.03
C ILE A 175 23.31 -7.63 -15.59
N VAL A 176 22.77 -8.52 -14.76
CA VAL A 176 23.45 -9.73 -14.30
C VAL A 176 23.94 -10.59 -15.46
N ALA A 177 23.05 -10.88 -16.42
CA ALA A 177 23.39 -11.69 -17.58
C ALA A 177 24.52 -11.05 -18.40
N HIS A 178 24.52 -9.72 -18.54
CA HIS A 178 25.57 -8.98 -19.23
C HIS A 178 26.92 -9.06 -18.51
N GLU A 179 26.93 -8.80 -17.20
CA GLU A 179 28.16 -8.76 -16.39
C GLU A 179 28.81 -10.16 -16.20
N VAL A 180 27.99 -11.24 -16.19
CA VAL A 180 28.49 -12.62 -16.19
C VAL A 180 29.03 -13.01 -17.58
N ARG A 181 28.36 -12.59 -18.66
CA ARG A 181 28.77 -12.94 -20.03
C ARG A 181 30.13 -12.37 -20.39
N THR A 182 30.47 -11.17 -19.92
CA THR A 182 31.73 -10.47 -20.26
C THR A 182 32.97 -11.27 -19.84
N PRO A 183 33.20 -11.64 -18.57
CA PRO A 183 34.35 -12.45 -18.18
C PRO A 183 34.30 -13.87 -18.75
N LEU A 184 33.10 -14.45 -18.93
CA LEU A 184 32.96 -15.78 -19.52
C LEU A 184 33.43 -15.78 -21.00
N ASN A 185 33.00 -14.79 -21.79
CA ASN A 185 33.47 -14.63 -23.17
C ASN A 185 34.99 -14.39 -23.23
N GLY A 186 35.56 -13.66 -22.26
CA GLY A 186 36.99 -13.52 -22.11
C GLY A 186 37.71 -14.86 -21.95
N LEU A 187 37.25 -15.71 -21.04
CA LEU A 187 37.78 -17.06 -20.82
C LEU A 187 37.65 -17.95 -22.06
N ILE A 188 36.53 -17.89 -22.76
CA ILE A 188 36.30 -18.62 -24.00
C ILE A 188 37.29 -18.20 -25.07
N LEU A 189 37.45 -16.90 -25.27
CA LEU A 189 38.39 -16.35 -26.28
C LEU A 189 39.83 -16.75 -25.97
N GLU A 190 40.28 -16.60 -24.74
CA GLU A 190 41.60 -17.03 -24.29
C GLU A 190 41.84 -18.53 -24.55
N THR A 191 40.80 -19.35 -24.24
CA THR A 191 40.87 -20.79 -24.52
C THR A 191 40.94 -21.11 -26.01
N GLN A 192 40.20 -20.36 -26.86
CA GLN A 192 40.25 -20.51 -28.31
C GLN A 192 41.61 -20.11 -28.87
N LEU A 193 42.19 -19.00 -28.40
CA LEU A 193 43.54 -18.56 -28.77
C LEU A 193 44.63 -19.60 -28.45
N ARG A 194 44.54 -20.20 -27.22
CA ARG A 194 45.47 -21.28 -26.82
C ARG A 194 45.32 -22.50 -27.71
N LYS A 195 44.05 -22.93 -28.01
CA LYS A 195 43.82 -24.06 -28.95
C LYS A 195 44.40 -23.76 -30.33
N MET A 196 44.28 -22.54 -30.85
CA MET A 196 44.85 -22.15 -32.15
C MET A 196 46.40 -22.18 -32.13
N HIS A 197 47.03 -21.71 -31.03
CA HIS A 197 48.48 -21.78 -30.90
C HIS A 197 48.99 -23.23 -30.83
N LEU A 198 48.27 -24.12 -30.10
CA LEU A 198 48.57 -25.54 -30.04
C LEU A 198 48.45 -26.22 -31.42
N ALA A 199 47.37 -25.93 -32.16
CA ALA A 199 47.15 -26.50 -33.49
C ALA A 199 48.23 -26.06 -34.55
N ARG A 200 48.95 -24.96 -34.28
CA ARG A 200 50.00 -24.44 -35.15
C ARG A 200 51.41 -24.79 -34.65
N ASP A 201 51.54 -25.70 -33.69
CA ASP A 201 52.81 -26.07 -33.05
C ASP A 201 53.65 -24.89 -32.55
N ASN A 202 53.00 -23.77 -32.18
CA ASN A 202 53.67 -22.54 -31.77
C ASN A 202 54.15 -22.65 -30.29
N ALA A 203 55.22 -23.37 -30.05
CA ALA A 203 55.80 -23.55 -28.73
C ALA A 203 56.23 -22.22 -28.07
N ALA A 204 56.55 -21.19 -28.84
CA ALA A 204 56.93 -19.88 -28.31
C ALA A 204 55.76 -19.14 -27.62
N ALA A 205 54.52 -19.53 -27.90
CA ALA A 205 53.32 -19.02 -27.22
C ALA A 205 53.16 -19.57 -25.79
N PHE A 206 53.88 -20.64 -25.48
CA PHE A 206 53.79 -21.38 -24.19
C PHE A 206 55.09 -21.33 -23.39
N SER A 207 55.92 -20.29 -23.59
CA SER A 207 57.04 -20.05 -22.69
C SER A 207 56.54 -19.88 -21.24
N LEU A 208 57.38 -20.24 -20.25
CA LEU A 208 57.00 -20.23 -18.85
C LEU A 208 56.39 -18.89 -18.41
N ASP A 209 56.95 -17.78 -18.82
CA ASP A 209 56.43 -16.45 -18.46
C ASP A 209 55.06 -16.18 -19.07
N LYS A 210 54.82 -16.61 -20.32
CA LYS A 210 53.52 -16.47 -20.97
C LYS A 210 52.48 -17.36 -20.33
N VAL A 211 52.85 -18.60 -19.98
CA VAL A 211 51.93 -19.52 -19.26
C VAL A 211 51.59 -18.95 -17.89
N ARG A 212 52.55 -18.40 -17.15
CA ARG A 212 52.30 -17.73 -15.88
C ARG A 212 51.31 -16.56 -16.05
N ALA A 213 51.55 -15.69 -17.03
CA ALA A 213 50.64 -14.58 -17.33
C ALA A 213 49.22 -15.03 -17.76
N MET A 214 49.07 -16.17 -18.46
CA MET A 214 47.80 -16.76 -18.82
C MET A 214 47.04 -17.26 -17.55
N VAL A 215 47.75 -17.98 -16.69
CA VAL A 215 47.14 -18.51 -15.44
C VAL A 215 46.70 -17.35 -14.55
N GLU A 216 47.50 -16.32 -14.36
CA GLU A 216 47.14 -15.15 -13.56
C GLU A 216 45.92 -14.39 -14.15
N ARG A 217 45.78 -14.36 -15.47
CA ARG A 217 44.65 -13.74 -16.15
C ARG A 217 43.37 -14.56 -15.94
N ASP A 218 43.46 -15.89 -16.09
CA ASP A 218 42.35 -16.78 -15.86
C ASP A 218 41.89 -16.70 -14.39
N GLU A 219 42.83 -16.71 -13.46
CA GLU A 219 42.55 -16.58 -12.04
C GLU A 219 41.81 -15.30 -11.70
N ARG A 220 42.23 -14.16 -12.26
CA ARG A 220 41.53 -12.87 -12.09
C ARG A 220 40.11 -12.92 -12.62
N GLN A 221 39.88 -13.54 -13.79
CA GLN A 221 38.53 -13.65 -14.37
C GLN A 221 37.62 -14.58 -13.55
N ILE A 222 38.16 -15.73 -13.07
CA ILE A 222 37.45 -16.65 -12.21
C ILE A 222 37.09 -15.97 -10.88
N LYS A 223 38.03 -15.29 -10.23
CA LYS A 223 37.75 -14.55 -8.98
C LYS A 223 36.70 -13.47 -9.18
N SER A 224 36.69 -12.78 -10.32
CA SER A 224 35.65 -11.80 -10.66
C SER A 224 34.26 -12.44 -10.79
N LEU A 225 34.16 -13.63 -11.42
CA LEU A 225 32.91 -14.37 -11.54
C LEU A 225 32.38 -14.84 -10.17
N ILE A 226 33.27 -15.38 -9.33
CA ILE A 226 32.90 -15.81 -7.96
C ILE A 226 32.32 -14.63 -7.18
N ARG A 227 33.00 -13.48 -7.20
CA ARG A 227 32.54 -12.26 -6.52
C ARG A 227 31.17 -11.80 -7.02
N LEU A 228 30.95 -11.82 -8.35
CA LEU A 228 29.65 -11.48 -8.93
C LEU A 228 28.53 -12.40 -8.41
N ILE A 229 28.79 -13.71 -8.31
CA ILE A 229 27.82 -14.69 -7.78
C ILE A 229 27.55 -14.42 -6.29
N GLU A 230 28.60 -14.17 -5.51
CA GLU A 230 28.45 -13.84 -4.07
C GLU A 230 27.63 -12.56 -3.86
N ASP A 231 27.91 -11.50 -4.61
CA ASP A 231 27.17 -10.25 -4.56
C ASP A 231 25.67 -10.48 -4.88
N MET A 232 25.34 -11.31 -5.87
CA MET A 232 23.96 -11.69 -6.20
C MET A 232 23.26 -12.45 -5.08
N LEU A 233 23.96 -13.41 -4.47
CA LEU A 233 23.43 -14.18 -3.34
C LEU A 233 23.17 -13.27 -2.14
N ASP A 234 24.07 -12.30 -1.90
CA ASP A 234 23.87 -11.34 -0.81
C ASP A 234 22.69 -10.41 -1.09
N VAL A 235 22.51 -9.87 -2.30
CA VAL A 235 21.32 -9.09 -2.67
C VAL A 235 20.04 -9.91 -2.49
N SER A 236 20.04 -11.19 -2.88
CA SER A 236 18.89 -12.09 -2.67
C SER A 236 18.57 -12.29 -1.18
N ARG A 237 19.60 -12.44 -0.34
CA ARG A 237 19.45 -12.60 1.12
C ARG A 237 18.95 -11.30 1.76
N ILE A 238 19.45 -10.13 1.34
CA ILE A 238 19.03 -8.81 1.80
C ILE A 238 17.53 -8.61 1.47
N ARG A 239 17.11 -8.82 0.22
CA ARG A 239 15.73 -8.65 -0.23
C ARG A 239 14.73 -9.53 0.50
N THR A 240 15.15 -10.73 0.93
CA THR A 240 14.28 -11.67 1.66
C THR A 240 14.39 -11.51 3.18
N GLY A 241 15.10 -10.49 3.68
CA GLY A 241 15.33 -10.27 5.11
C GLY A 241 16.15 -11.38 5.78
N LYS A 242 16.89 -12.17 4.98
CA LYS A 242 17.67 -13.34 5.46
C LYS A 242 19.18 -13.06 5.56
N LEU A 243 19.59 -11.79 5.52
CA LEU A 243 20.99 -11.45 5.79
C LEU A 243 21.28 -11.77 7.26
N SER A 244 21.96 -12.88 7.53
CA SER A 244 22.36 -13.25 8.88
C SER A 244 23.74 -12.69 9.18
N ILE A 245 23.87 -12.03 10.32
CA ILE A 245 25.15 -11.57 10.88
C ILE A 245 25.54 -12.54 11.99
N ARG A 246 26.78 -12.99 11.98
CA ARG A 246 27.36 -13.89 13.00
C ARG A 246 28.45 -13.15 13.78
N PRO A 247 28.10 -12.36 14.78
CA PRO A 247 29.07 -11.53 15.48
C PRO A 247 30.04 -12.40 16.27
N THR A 248 31.35 -12.12 16.09
CA THR A 248 32.44 -12.67 16.86
C THR A 248 33.30 -11.52 17.40
N ARG A 249 33.99 -11.72 18.52
CA ARG A 249 34.91 -10.72 19.01
C ARG A 249 36.22 -10.81 18.24
N PHE A 250 36.61 -9.72 17.57
CA PHE A 250 37.87 -9.64 16.84
C PHE A 250 38.48 -8.24 16.90
N ASN A 251 39.73 -8.14 16.48
CA ASN A 251 40.46 -6.89 16.39
C ASN A 251 40.33 -6.30 14.99
N LEU A 252 39.60 -5.18 14.87
CA LEU A 252 39.34 -4.49 13.61
C LEU A 252 40.64 -3.93 13.01
N THR A 253 41.57 -3.42 13.84
CA THR A 253 42.88 -2.94 13.39
C THR A 253 43.65 -4.05 12.69
N ALA A 254 43.74 -5.23 13.29
CA ALA A 254 44.44 -6.38 12.71
C ALA A 254 43.79 -6.85 11.41
N LEU A 255 42.46 -6.85 11.30
CA LEU A 255 41.74 -7.14 10.07
C LEU A 255 42.15 -6.18 8.94
N VAL A 256 42.07 -4.87 9.19
CA VAL A 256 42.39 -3.83 8.20
C VAL A 256 43.84 -3.94 7.77
N GLU A 257 44.81 -4.09 8.69
CA GLU A 257 46.22 -4.28 8.36
C GLU A 257 46.48 -5.52 7.48
N ASN A 258 45.79 -6.64 7.81
CA ASN A 258 45.89 -7.87 6.99
C ASN A 258 45.37 -7.64 5.56
N LEU A 259 44.20 -6.96 5.45
CA LEU A 259 43.65 -6.60 4.14
C LEU A 259 44.59 -5.70 3.34
N LEU A 260 45.13 -4.66 3.96
CA LEU A 260 46.06 -3.76 3.28
C LEU A 260 47.31 -4.48 2.77
N ARG A 261 47.83 -5.47 3.54
CA ARG A 261 48.91 -6.34 3.06
C ARG A 261 48.53 -7.14 1.81
N ASN A 262 47.30 -7.69 1.79
CA ASN A 262 46.79 -8.44 0.65
C ASN A 262 46.56 -7.58 -0.61
N PHE A 263 46.29 -6.28 -0.41
CA PHE A 263 46.09 -5.32 -1.51
C PHE A 263 47.41 -4.71 -2.05
N GLN A 264 48.57 -4.89 -1.40
CA GLN A 264 49.86 -4.36 -1.82
C GLN A 264 50.21 -4.59 -3.30
N PRO A 265 50.04 -5.80 -3.89
CA PRO A 265 50.30 -6.02 -5.30
C PRO A 265 49.39 -5.17 -6.22
N GLN A 266 48.12 -4.97 -5.83
CA GLN A 266 47.18 -4.19 -6.63
C GLN A 266 47.49 -2.69 -6.55
N ILE A 267 47.91 -2.20 -5.38
CA ILE A 267 48.34 -0.84 -5.11
C ILE A 267 49.61 -0.53 -5.97
N ALA A 268 50.57 -1.45 -5.99
CA ALA A 268 51.76 -1.31 -6.79
C ALA A 268 51.45 -1.22 -8.31
N VAL A 269 50.53 -2.04 -8.80
CA VAL A 269 50.07 -2.00 -10.21
C VAL A 269 49.33 -0.71 -10.54
N ALA A 270 48.57 -0.17 -9.60
CA ALA A 270 47.84 1.10 -9.75
C ALA A 270 48.76 2.34 -9.64
N GLU A 271 50.03 2.17 -9.28
CA GLU A 271 51.02 3.25 -9.07
C GLU A 271 50.52 4.32 -8.06
N CYS A 272 49.71 3.92 -7.09
CA CYS A 272 49.23 4.79 -6.00
C CYS A 272 50.01 4.53 -4.71
N SER A 273 50.07 5.55 -3.84
CA SER A 273 50.63 5.41 -2.49
C SER A 273 49.52 5.08 -1.50
N LEU A 274 49.85 4.27 -0.48
CA LEU A 274 48.93 3.92 0.61
C LEU A 274 49.48 4.44 1.92
N THR A 275 48.71 5.23 2.62
CA THR A 275 48.99 5.68 4.00
C THR A 275 47.98 5.03 4.95
N CYS A 276 48.48 4.40 6.01
CA CYS A 276 47.64 3.72 7.02
C CYS A 276 47.89 4.37 8.40
N MET A 277 46.83 4.87 9.01
CA MET A 277 46.84 5.45 10.36
C MET A 277 45.82 4.70 11.21
N VAL A 278 46.29 3.80 12.04
CA VAL A 278 45.41 2.93 12.83
C VAL A 278 45.70 3.06 14.33
N GLU A 279 44.67 3.17 15.10
CA GLU A 279 44.80 3.01 16.57
C GLU A 279 45.01 1.55 16.91
N PRO A 280 45.92 1.25 17.89
CA PRO A 280 46.16 -0.14 18.28
C PRO A 280 44.94 -0.75 18.98
N ALA A 281 44.64 -2.00 18.63
CA ALA A 281 43.67 -2.85 19.32
C ALA A 281 42.22 -2.29 19.40
N VAL A 282 41.66 -1.86 18.28
CA VAL A 282 40.23 -1.56 18.20
C VAL A 282 39.44 -2.86 18.14
N GLU A 283 38.90 -3.32 19.28
CA GLU A 283 38.15 -4.58 19.39
C GLU A 283 36.65 -4.33 19.51
N GLY A 284 35.84 -5.23 18.95
CA GLY A 284 34.39 -5.20 19.06
C GLY A 284 33.73 -6.54 18.70
N LEU A 285 32.40 -6.55 18.73
CA LEU A 285 31.59 -7.73 18.47
C LEU A 285 30.85 -7.55 17.12
N TRP A 286 31.46 -8.01 16.03
CA TRP A 286 30.93 -7.90 14.66
C TRP A 286 31.17 -9.20 13.88
N ASP A 287 30.59 -9.34 12.71
CA ASP A 287 30.88 -10.43 11.77
C ASP A 287 32.14 -10.10 10.97
N GLU A 288 33.24 -10.76 11.31
CA GLU A 288 34.56 -10.50 10.74
C GLU A 288 34.54 -10.61 9.21
N PHE A 289 33.92 -11.67 8.67
CA PHE A 289 33.82 -11.89 7.23
C PHE A 289 33.04 -10.76 6.51
N ARG A 290 31.95 -10.32 7.11
CA ARG A 290 31.15 -9.23 6.54
C ARG A 290 31.84 -7.89 6.62
N ILE A 291 32.55 -7.59 7.69
CA ILE A 291 33.34 -6.36 7.80
C ILE A 291 34.53 -6.38 6.84
N GLU A 292 35.18 -7.52 6.65
CA GLU A 292 36.22 -7.72 5.60
C GLU A 292 35.66 -7.39 4.21
N GLN A 293 34.45 -7.86 3.89
CA GLN A 293 33.74 -7.57 2.63
C GLN A 293 33.51 -6.06 2.42
N VAL A 294 33.06 -5.35 3.48
CA VAL A 294 32.87 -3.88 3.44
C VAL A 294 34.20 -3.17 3.14
N VAL A 295 35.24 -3.45 3.91
CA VAL A 295 36.53 -2.78 3.76
C VAL A 295 37.16 -3.09 2.39
N SER A 296 37.12 -4.35 1.95
CA SER A 296 37.59 -4.75 0.62
C SER A 296 36.87 -4.02 -0.51
N ASN A 297 35.56 -3.80 -0.36
CA ASN A 297 34.80 -3.06 -1.34
C ASN A 297 35.21 -1.57 -1.39
N LEU A 298 35.38 -0.92 -0.24
CA LEU A 298 35.85 0.46 -0.18
C LEU A 298 37.25 0.63 -0.77
N LEU A 299 38.19 -0.27 -0.44
CA LEU A 299 39.55 -0.27 -1.02
C LEU A 299 39.54 -0.50 -2.54
N THR A 300 38.72 -1.41 -3.03
CA THR A 300 38.57 -1.66 -4.46
C THR A 300 38.02 -0.44 -5.19
N ASN A 301 37.09 0.28 -4.59
CA ASN A 301 36.53 1.52 -5.13
C ASN A 301 37.60 2.62 -5.15
N ALA A 302 38.37 2.79 -4.06
CA ALA A 302 39.48 3.75 -4.01
C ALA A 302 40.55 3.47 -5.07
N LEU A 303 40.94 2.21 -5.29
CA LEU A 303 41.86 1.82 -6.34
C LEU A 303 41.31 2.06 -7.74
N ARG A 304 40.00 1.89 -7.94
CA ARG A 304 39.37 2.05 -9.25
C ARG A 304 39.13 3.49 -9.65
N TYR A 305 38.69 4.31 -8.68
CA TYR A 305 38.25 5.68 -8.93
C TYR A 305 39.21 6.76 -8.44
N GLY A 306 40.12 6.40 -7.54
CA GLY A 306 41.13 7.29 -6.95
C GLY A 306 42.28 7.70 -7.89
N GLY A 307 42.36 7.10 -9.09
CA GLY A 307 43.44 7.39 -10.04
C GLY A 307 44.80 6.99 -9.49
N LYS A 308 45.81 7.85 -9.71
CA LYS A 308 47.18 7.68 -9.18
C LYS A 308 47.40 8.44 -7.85
N GLY A 309 46.33 9.00 -7.28
CA GLY A 309 46.41 9.73 -6.03
C GLY A 309 46.66 8.80 -4.81
N PRO A 310 47.04 9.38 -3.67
CA PRO A 310 47.19 8.63 -2.42
C PRO A 310 45.86 8.05 -1.95
N ILE A 311 45.91 6.86 -1.36
CA ILE A 311 44.79 6.25 -0.62
C ILE A 311 45.17 6.32 0.86
N GLU A 312 44.27 6.91 1.67
CA GLU A 312 44.46 7.01 3.11
C GLU A 312 43.43 6.13 3.82
N VAL A 313 43.89 5.29 4.73
CA VAL A 313 43.02 4.42 5.55
C VAL A 313 43.26 4.78 7.00
N ARG A 314 42.17 5.08 7.71
CA ARG A 314 42.22 5.38 9.14
C ARG A 314 41.29 4.43 9.90
N VAL A 315 41.75 3.92 11.04
CA VAL A 315 40.95 3.15 12.00
C VAL A 315 41.13 3.77 13.35
N TYR A 316 40.02 4.18 13.94
CA TYR A 316 40.03 4.83 15.25
C TYR A 316 38.78 4.49 16.05
N LYS A 317 38.83 4.77 17.33
CA LYS A 317 37.74 4.54 18.28
C LYS A 317 37.22 5.87 18.80
N THR A 318 35.91 5.99 18.86
CA THR A 318 35.21 7.03 19.62
C THR A 318 34.68 6.45 20.94
N SER A 319 33.93 7.22 21.73
CA SER A 319 33.32 6.71 22.98
C SER A 319 32.46 5.47 22.75
N ASP A 320 31.70 5.42 21.65
CA ASP A 320 30.63 4.45 21.42
C ASP A 320 30.80 3.64 20.14
N HIS A 321 31.72 4.05 19.23
CA HIS A 321 31.87 3.44 17.92
C HIS A 321 33.33 3.19 17.56
N ALA A 322 33.56 2.14 16.79
CA ALA A 322 34.78 1.94 16.01
C ALA A 322 34.56 2.46 14.59
N CYS A 323 35.43 3.33 14.09
CA CYS A 323 35.28 3.92 12.77
C CYS A 323 36.44 3.54 11.86
N ILE A 324 36.10 3.27 10.58
CA ILE A 324 37.01 3.03 9.48
C ILE A 324 36.77 4.13 8.45
N GLU A 325 37.82 4.80 8.03
CA GLU A 325 37.79 5.78 6.95
C GLU A 325 38.70 5.30 5.81
N VAL A 326 38.17 5.42 4.60
CA VAL A 326 38.95 5.22 3.35
C VAL A 326 38.76 6.44 2.50
N GLN A 327 39.87 7.15 2.26
CA GLN A 327 39.90 8.36 1.45
C GLN A 327 40.72 8.12 0.18
N ASP A 328 40.15 8.51 -0.95
CA ASP A 328 40.84 8.60 -2.23
C ASP A 328 40.87 10.06 -2.72
N HIS A 329 41.74 10.33 -3.69
CA HIS A 329 41.94 11.65 -4.31
C HIS A 329 41.63 11.59 -5.82
N GLY A 330 40.54 10.89 -6.16
CA GLY A 330 40.17 10.63 -7.56
C GLY A 330 39.14 11.59 -8.11
N ILE A 331 38.25 11.03 -8.93
CA ILE A 331 37.23 11.78 -9.68
C ILE A 331 36.16 12.42 -8.80
N GLY A 332 36.01 11.97 -7.57
CA GLY A 332 34.98 12.42 -6.64
C GLY A 332 33.54 12.10 -7.09
N ILE A 333 32.59 12.51 -6.27
CA ILE A 333 31.18 12.24 -6.44
C ILE A 333 30.40 13.55 -6.27
N SER A 334 29.54 13.89 -7.23
CA SER A 334 28.67 15.07 -7.10
C SER A 334 27.65 14.91 -5.99
N GLU A 335 27.25 16.00 -5.36
CA GLU A 335 26.30 16.01 -4.24
C GLU A 335 25.02 15.26 -4.55
N GLU A 336 24.45 15.44 -5.74
CA GLU A 336 23.24 14.74 -6.21
C GLU A 336 23.37 13.21 -6.24
N ASN A 337 24.62 12.72 -6.39
CA ASN A 337 24.88 11.29 -6.53
C ASN A 337 25.31 10.62 -5.22
N GLN A 338 25.63 11.38 -4.17
CA GLN A 338 26.12 10.80 -2.91
C GLN A 338 25.10 9.91 -2.19
N GLU A 339 23.82 10.22 -2.28
CA GLU A 339 22.77 9.34 -1.77
C GLU A 339 22.48 8.17 -2.73
N ARG A 340 22.62 8.40 -4.03
CA ARG A 340 22.30 7.41 -5.06
C ARG A 340 23.31 6.28 -5.15
N ILE A 341 24.59 6.52 -4.83
CA ILE A 341 25.63 5.47 -4.91
C ILE A 341 25.41 4.28 -3.99
N PHE A 342 24.56 4.42 -2.98
CA PHE A 342 24.14 3.34 -2.09
C PHE A 342 22.89 2.58 -2.59
N GLN A 343 22.27 3.03 -3.70
CA GLN A 343 21.16 2.33 -4.32
C GLN A 343 21.64 1.16 -5.19
N GLN A 344 20.78 0.17 -5.36
CA GLN A 344 21.08 -0.99 -6.19
C GLN A 344 21.32 -0.57 -7.66
N PHE A 345 22.41 -1.05 -8.26
CA PHE A 345 22.75 -0.85 -9.68
C PHE A 345 23.11 0.57 -10.08
N GLU A 346 23.20 1.50 -9.15
CA GLU A 346 23.59 2.86 -9.44
C GLU A 346 25.11 2.97 -9.74
N ARG A 347 25.42 3.68 -10.80
CA ARG A 347 26.79 3.94 -11.28
C ARG A 347 26.90 5.40 -11.72
N VAL A 348 27.77 6.16 -11.07
CA VAL A 348 27.94 7.60 -11.32
C VAL A 348 28.79 7.90 -12.57
N SER A 349 29.61 6.96 -13.06
CA SER A 349 30.46 7.20 -14.20
C SER A 349 30.04 6.42 -15.45
N SER A 350 29.83 7.15 -16.55
CA SER A 350 29.51 6.62 -17.89
C SER A 350 30.77 6.10 -18.66
N LYS A 351 31.98 6.14 -18.08
CA LYS A 351 33.15 5.63 -18.75
C LYS A 351 33.12 4.11 -18.80
N ALA A 352 33.07 3.58 -20.01
CA ALA A 352 32.93 2.16 -20.38
C ALA A 352 34.00 1.19 -19.80
N ALA A 353 34.95 1.67 -19.02
CA ALA A 353 36.05 0.90 -18.45
C ALA A 353 35.78 0.37 -17.02
N ALA A 354 34.70 0.75 -16.38
CA ALA A 354 34.44 0.33 -15.01
C ALA A 354 33.52 -0.89 -14.99
N SER A 355 34.09 -2.10 -14.97
CA SER A 355 33.36 -3.37 -14.76
C SER A 355 32.80 -3.45 -13.33
N GLY A 356 31.54 -3.87 -13.17
CA GLY A 356 30.91 -4.14 -11.86
C GLY A 356 29.43 -3.80 -11.83
N LEU A 357 28.65 -4.57 -11.03
CA LEU A 357 27.19 -4.51 -10.96
C LEU A 357 26.62 -3.26 -10.27
N GLY A 358 27.43 -2.39 -9.65
CA GLY A 358 26.92 -1.30 -8.81
C GLY A 358 26.25 -1.79 -7.53
N LEU A 359 26.63 -2.97 -7.04
CA LEU A 359 26.06 -3.58 -5.84
C LEU A 359 26.95 -3.42 -4.59
N GLY A 360 28.22 -3.17 -4.76
CA GLY A 360 29.19 -3.19 -3.66
C GLY A 360 28.83 -2.21 -2.54
N LEU A 361 28.57 -0.94 -2.85
CA LEU A 361 28.22 0.06 -1.84
C LEU A 361 26.85 -0.21 -1.21
N PHE A 362 25.86 -0.67 -1.97
CA PHE A 362 24.59 -1.11 -1.45
C PHE A 362 24.75 -2.26 -0.45
N ILE A 363 25.52 -3.32 -0.81
CA ILE A 363 25.77 -4.45 0.08
C ILE A 363 26.52 -3.97 1.34
N SER A 364 27.51 -3.06 1.18
CA SER A 364 28.25 -2.48 2.31
C SER A 364 27.33 -1.74 3.27
N GLU A 365 26.41 -0.93 2.77
CA GLU A 365 25.42 -0.22 3.59
C GLU A 365 24.51 -1.20 4.36
N GLN A 366 24.00 -2.23 3.67
CA GLN A 366 23.14 -3.24 4.30
C GLN A 366 23.89 -4.04 5.39
N ILE A 367 25.13 -4.40 5.14
CA ILE A 367 25.98 -5.07 6.15
C ILE A 367 26.19 -4.17 7.36
N VAL A 368 26.59 -2.92 7.14
CA VAL A 368 26.85 -1.93 8.23
C VAL A 368 25.59 -1.67 9.02
N THR A 369 24.46 -1.47 8.35
CA THR A 369 23.13 -1.29 8.99
C THR A 369 22.73 -2.51 9.82
N ALA A 370 22.97 -3.72 9.31
CA ALA A 370 22.68 -4.97 10.05
C ALA A 370 23.55 -5.12 11.31
N HIS A 371 24.68 -4.45 11.38
CA HIS A 371 25.52 -4.35 12.59
C HIS A 371 25.08 -3.19 13.52
N GLY A 372 24.06 -2.41 13.16
CA GLY A 372 23.63 -1.21 13.88
C GLY A 372 24.57 -0.01 13.69
N GLY A 373 25.41 -0.04 12.65
CA GLY A 373 26.36 1.00 12.29
C GLY A 373 25.83 1.95 11.21
N THR A 374 26.68 2.87 10.78
CA THR A 374 26.41 3.83 9.70
C THR A 374 27.56 3.87 8.70
N ILE A 375 27.25 4.04 7.42
CA ILE A 375 28.20 4.36 6.37
C ILE A 375 27.84 5.71 5.76
N THR A 376 28.83 6.58 5.58
CA THR A 376 28.65 7.91 4.99
C THR A 376 29.73 8.19 3.97
N VAL A 377 29.48 9.12 3.07
CA VAL A 377 30.43 9.63 2.10
C VAL A 377 30.51 11.15 2.19
N ASP A 378 31.72 11.69 2.11
CA ASP A 378 31.99 13.11 1.94
C ASP A 378 32.89 13.25 0.71
N SER A 379 32.41 13.95 -0.32
CA SER A 379 33.09 13.99 -1.60
C SER A 379 32.77 15.28 -2.37
N ARG A 380 33.76 15.74 -3.14
CA ARG A 380 33.56 16.79 -4.15
C ARG A 380 34.13 16.35 -5.48
N LEU A 381 33.51 16.83 -6.54
CA LEU A 381 33.90 16.46 -7.89
C LEU A 381 35.38 16.87 -8.13
N ASN A 382 36.22 15.93 -8.59
CA ASN A 382 37.66 16.04 -8.82
C ASN A 382 38.50 16.30 -7.53
N GLU A 383 37.95 16.14 -6.34
CA GLU A 383 38.70 16.25 -5.07
C GLU A 383 38.80 14.88 -4.35
N GLY A 384 38.22 13.83 -4.93
CA GLY A 384 38.19 12.49 -4.35
C GLY A 384 36.98 12.25 -3.43
N ALA A 385 36.98 11.13 -2.71
CA ALA A 385 35.91 10.72 -1.81
C ALA A 385 36.47 10.17 -0.51
N LEU A 386 35.82 10.53 0.60
CA LEU A 386 36.02 9.97 1.93
C LEU A 386 34.81 9.12 2.32
N PHE A 387 34.98 7.82 2.40
CA PHE A 387 34.00 6.90 2.94
C PHE A 387 34.28 6.63 4.42
N ARG A 388 33.28 6.80 5.25
CA ARG A 388 33.38 6.54 6.69
C ARG A 388 32.34 5.48 7.10
N VAL A 389 32.82 4.42 7.75
CA VAL A 389 32.02 3.36 8.35
C VAL A 389 32.18 3.43 9.87
N CYS A 390 31.11 3.56 10.60
CA CYS A 390 31.10 3.55 12.07
C CYS A 390 30.25 2.40 12.60
N LEU A 391 30.84 1.52 13.41
CA LEU A 391 30.25 0.32 13.98
C LEU A 391 30.13 0.51 15.50
N PRO A 392 28.99 0.17 16.15
CA PRO A 392 28.85 0.30 17.58
C PRO A 392 29.79 -0.69 18.31
N LEU A 393 30.43 -0.20 19.39
CA LEU A 393 31.33 -1.01 20.23
C LEU A 393 30.56 -1.90 21.21
N GLN A 394 29.36 -1.50 21.60
CA GLN A 394 28.44 -2.29 22.41
C GLN A 394 27.24 -2.70 21.56
N LYS A 395 26.71 -3.91 21.78
CA LYS A 395 25.50 -4.37 21.14
C LYS A 395 24.36 -3.46 21.55
N THR A 396 24.01 -2.46 20.74
CA THR A 396 22.75 -1.74 20.93
C THR A 396 21.62 -2.73 20.70
N VAL A 397 20.86 -3.05 21.75
CA VAL A 397 19.76 -4.02 21.74
C VAL A 397 18.67 -3.48 20.78
N LEU A 398 18.83 -3.78 19.49
CA LEU A 398 17.74 -3.68 18.50
C LEU A 398 16.89 -4.97 18.49
N ASP A 399 16.78 -5.63 19.65
CA ASP A 399 15.97 -6.85 19.85
C ASP A 399 14.51 -6.54 20.18
N LYS A 400 13.99 -5.36 19.82
CA LYS A 400 12.57 -5.03 20.08
C LYS A 400 11.65 -5.24 18.87
N THR A 401 12.14 -5.65 17.70
CA THR A 401 11.30 -5.84 16.52
C THR A 401 11.12 -7.30 16.10
N ALA A 402 11.88 -8.22 16.67
CA ALA A 402 11.74 -9.66 16.39
C ALA A 402 10.71 -10.37 17.30
N GLU A 403 10.26 -9.77 18.40
CA GLU A 403 9.28 -10.38 19.31
C GLU A 403 7.82 -10.01 19.02
N GLN A 404 7.54 -9.19 18.02
CA GLN A 404 6.15 -8.85 17.64
C GLN A 404 5.64 -9.52 16.36
N THR A 405 6.40 -10.41 15.75
CA THR A 405 5.83 -11.39 14.82
C THR A 405 5.47 -12.66 15.59
N GLN A 406 4.37 -12.59 16.37
CA GLN A 406 3.68 -13.82 16.75
C GLN A 406 3.34 -14.59 15.46
N PRO A 407 3.65 -15.89 15.38
CA PRO A 407 3.21 -16.71 14.26
C PRO A 407 1.69 -16.65 14.19
N LEU A 408 1.17 -16.32 13.02
CA LEU A 408 -0.25 -16.41 12.69
C LEU A 408 -0.80 -17.70 13.25
N ARG A 409 -1.85 -17.56 14.06
CA ARG A 409 -2.61 -18.61 14.73
C ARG A 409 -2.83 -19.82 13.83
N ASP A 410 -2.66 -20.99 14.43
CA ASP A 410 -2.98 -22.35 13.98
C ASP A 410 -4.13 -22.39 12.95
N PRO A 411 -3.98 -23.02 11.78
CA PRO A 411 -5.03 -23.12 10.75
C PRO A 411 -6.31 -23.85 11.21
N LYS A 412 -6.34 -24.43 12.42
CA LYS A 412 -7.54 -25.07 12.99
C LYS A 412 -8.64 -24.10 13.47
N VAL A 413 -8.35 -22.80 13.62
CA VAL A 413 -9.36 -21.82 14.08
C VAL A 413 -10.14 -21.20 12.90
N VAL A 414 -9.62 -21.28 11.67
CA VAL A 414 -10.31 -20.76 10.47
C VAL A 414 -11.41 -21.72 10.00
N SER A 415 -11.31 -23.02 10.30
CA SER A 415 -12.31 -24.04 9.95
C SER A 415 -13.61 -23.89 10.77
N ALA A 416 -13.53 -23.39 12.02
CA ALA A 416 -14.69 -23.25 12.89
C ALA A 416 -15.56 -22.01 12.62
N ALA A 417 -15.04 -21.03 11.85
CA ALA A 417 -15.77 -19.83 11.45
C ALA A 417 -16.56 -20.05 10.14
N ILE A 418 -16.12 -20.97 9.29
CA ILE A 418 -16.77 -21.29 8.01
C ILE A 418 -17.98 -22.24 8.24
N ASP A 419 -17.91 -23.11 9.26
CA ASP A 419 -19.02 -24.01 9.59
C ASP A 419 -20.19 -23.31 10.31
N ARG A 420 -19.96 -22.15 10.96
CA ARG A 420 -21.06 -21.35 11.56
C ARG A 420 -21.87 -20.54 10.55
N THR A 421 -21.35 -20.30 9.36
CA THR A 421 -22.06 -19.57 8.30
C THR A 421 -22.90 -20.51 7.42
N LYS A 422 -22.69 -21.82 7.48
CA LYS A 422 -23.50 -22.80 6.74
C LYS A 422 -24.72 -23.33 7.51
N ALA A 423 -24.75 -23.17 8.84
CA ALA A 423 -25.86 -23.63 9.69
C ALA A 423 -27.00 -22.61 9.88
N SER A 424 -26.92 -21.43 9.23
CA SER A 424 -27.98 -20.41 9.25
C SER A 424 -28.72 -20.26 7.90
N HIS A 425 -28.57 -21.23 6.98
CA HIS A 425 -29.26 -21.26 5.69
C HIS A 425 -29.88 -22.64 5.34
N GLU A 426 -30.35 -23.37 6.39
CA GLU A 426 -31.35 -24.42 6.23
C GLU A 426 -32.63 -24.06 7.05
#